data_eb4421d7bcf109706ef24e77912ba7ce
#
_entry.id   eb4421d7bcf109706ef24e77912ba7ce
#
_cell.length_a   1.000
_cell.length_b   1.000
_cell.length_c   1.000
_cell.angle_alpha   90.00
_cell.angle_beta   90.00
_cell.angle_gamma   90.00
#
_symmetry.space_group_name_H-M   'P 1'
#
loop_
_entity.id
_entity.type
_entity.pdbx_description
1 polymer ?
#
loop_
_entity_poly.entity_id
_entity_poly.type
_entity_poly.pdbx_seq_one_letter_code
_entity_poly.pdbx_strand_id
1 'polypeptide(L)'
;MSAPSPVANGKAEASGTAAEEQSPIHILWINAGLSCDGDSVSLTAATQPSIEEIALSVLPGLPPVAVHWPLIDFECGPVQGADNFIEWFFKGERGEIDPFVLVIEGSIPNEAIKPEGYWCGFGDNPETGQPITTSEWIDRLAPKALAVVAIGTCAAYGGIHAMEGNPTGAMGVPDYLGWDWKSKAGIPIVCVPGCPIQPDNFSETLVYLLYQATGQAPMIPLDEHLRPLWLFGSTVHEGCDRAGYYEQGQFATTYDSPKCLVKLGCWGPVVKCNVPKRGWMNGIGGCPNVGGICIGCTMPGFPDKFMPFMDEPPGGKVSSTASSAYGAVIRRLRNVTAQTLDKEPKWRRTGEKLTTGYRPPW
;
A
#
# COMPACT_ATOMS: atom_id res chain seq x y z
N MET A 1 -3.08 80.60 18.13
CA MET A 1 -3.85 79.40 17.78
C MET A 1 -3.32 78.97 16.43
N SER A 2 -2.34 78.06 16.43
CA SER A 2 -1.66 77.58 15.23
C SER A 2 -2.22 76.20 14.89
N ALA A 3 -2.62 76.00 13.64
CA ALA A 3 -3.13 74.75 13.13
C ALA A 3 -1.98 73.75 12.89
N PRO A 4 -2.21 72.46 13.09
CA PRO A 4 -1.16 71.44 12.82
C PRO A 4 -1.10 71.08 11.32
N SER A 5 0.11 70.83 10.84
CA SER A 5 0.47 70.40 9.50
C SER A 5 0.04 68.92 9.22
N PRO A 6 -0.22 68.53 7.97
CA PRO A 6 -0.67 67.19 7.66
C PRO A 6 0.53 66.21 7.63
N VAL A 7 0.32 65.02 8.23
CA VAL A 7 1.23 63.89 8.23
C VAL A 7 1.20 63.21 6.84
N ALA A 8 2.35 63.09 6.22
CA ALA A 8 2.52 62.37 4.96
C ALA A 8 2.33 60.84 5.17
N ASN A 9 1.33 60.26 4.52
CA ASN A 9 1.14 58.81 4.41
C ASN A 9 2.16 58.23 3.42
N GLY A 10 3.22 57.64 3.95
CA GLY A 10 4.11 56.79 3.18
C GLY A 10 3.42 55.47 2.88
N LYS A 11 3.03 55.23 1.65
CA LYS A 11 2.66 53.90 1.14
C LYS A 11 3.91 53.05 1.19
N ALA A 12 3.94 52.05 2.07
CA ALA A 12 4.87 50.96 1.98
C ALA A 12 4.42 50.09 0.80
N GLU A 13 5.16 50.09 -0.27
CA GLU A 13 5.04 49.10 -1.34
C GLU A 13 5.50 47.76 -0.78
N ALA A 14 4.55 46.87 -0.51
CA ALA A 14 4.83 45.49 -0.26
C ALA A 14 5.29 44.86 -1.60
N SER A 15 6.61 44.67 -1.76
CA SER A 15 7.17 43.83 -2.78
C SER A 15 6.85 42.37 -2.41
N GLY A 16 5.63 41.94 -2.69
CA GLY A 16 5.26 40.56 -2.73
C GLY A 16 5.96 39.95 -3.96
N THR A 17 7.07 39.25 -3.77
CA THR A 17 7.51 38.28 -4.74
C THR A 17 6.37 37.30 -4.91
N ALA A 18 5.73 37.31 -6.09
CA ALA A 18 4.80 36.25 -6.48
C ALA A 18 5.56 34.94 -6.31
N ALA A 19 5.15 34.13 -5.34
CA ALA A 19 5.60 32.74 -5.29
C ALA A 19 5.21 32.15 -6.65
N GLU A 20 6.18 31.62 -7.40
CA GLU A 20 5.89 30.84 -8.59
C GLU A 20 4.90 29.78 -8.15
N GLU A 21 3.74 29.79 -8.74
CA GLU A 21 2.66 28.86 -8.45
C GLU A 21 3.16 27.48 -8.94
N GLN A 22 3.68 26.69 -8.01
CA GLN A 22 4.20 25.37 -8.34
C GLN A 22 3.04 24.50 -8.81
N SER A 23 3.20 23.86 -9.96
CA SER A 23 2.23 22.89 -10.47
C SER A 23 2.01 21.78 -9.45
N PRO A 24 0.76 21.37 -9.21
CA PRO A 24 0.46 20.33 -8.25
C PRO A 24 1.05 18.97 -8.67
N ILE A 25 1.40 18.14 -7.68
CA ILE A 25 1.65 16.72 -7.91
C ILE A 25 0.32 16.00 -7.84
N HIS A 26 -0.05 15.33 -8.91
CA HIS A 26 -1.31 14.60 -8.99
C HIS A 26 -1.17 13.18 -8.43
N ILE A 27 -2.19 12.71 -7.75
CA ILE A 27 -2.31 11.33 -7.28
C ILE A 27 -3.48 10.71 -8.02
N LEU A 28 -3.20 9.83 -8.98
CA LEU A 28 -4.23 9.05 -9.67
C LEU A 28 -4.41 7.72 -8.95
N TRP A 29 -5.64 7.43 -8.52
CA TRP A 29 -5.96 6.23 -7.76
C TRP A 29 -6.83 5.28 -8.57
N ILE A 30 -6.29 4.10 -8.89
CA ILE A 30 -7.04 3.02 -9.53
C ILE A 30 -7.51 2.05 -8.44
N ASN A 31 -8.82 1.90 -8.34
CA ASN A 31 -9.43 0.75 -7.68
C ASN A 31 -9.65 -0.33 -8.75
N ALA A 32 -8.92 -1.42 -8.66
CA ALA A 32 -8.80 -2.39 -9.75
C ALA A 32 -10.03 -3.26 -9.98
N GLY A 33 -11.10 -3.09 -9.20
CA GLY A 33 -12.30 -3.93 -9.30
C GLY A 33 -12.15 -5.33 -8.66
N LEU A 34 -10.95 -5.89 -8.54
CA LEU A 34 -10.65 -7.02 -7.66
C LEU A 34 -10.13 -6.48 -6.30
N SER A 35 -10.91 -5.59 -5.71
CA SER A 35 -10.65 -4.91 -4.46
C SER A 35 -11.86 -5.03 -3.52
N CYS A 36 -11.63 -4.82 -2.24
CA CYS A 36 -12.69 -4.66 -1.24
C CYS A 36 -12.86 -3.21 -0.81
N ASP A 37 -12.16 -2.26 -1.43
CA ASP A 37 -12.06 -0.83 -1.07
C ASP A 37 -11.59 -0.58 0.37
N GLY A 38 -11.07 -1.62 1.01
CA GLY A 38 -10.63 -1.57 2.41
C GLY A 38 -9.42 -0.65 2.60
N ASP A 39 -8.55 -0.58 1.61
CA ASP A 39 -7.33 0.22 1.68
C ASP A 39 -7.68 1.70 1.54
N SER A 40 -8.48 2.09 0.55
CA SER A 40 -8.96 3.45 0.37
C SER A 40 -9.84 3.92 1.54
N VAL A 41 -10.77 3.09 2.01
CA VAL A 41 -11.59 3.40 3.21
C VAL A 41 -10.71 3.55 4.44
N SER A 42 -9.65 2.75 4.62
CA SER A 42 -8.77 2.85 5.78
C SER A 42 -8.06 4.20 5.89
N LEU A 43 -7.83 4.89 4.77
CA LEU A 43 -7.16 6.20 4.77
C LEU A 43 -7.94 7.27 5.52
N THR A 44 -9.25 7.14 5.68
CA THR A 44 -10.04 8.04 6.50
C THR A 44 -9.63 8.00 7.99
N ALA A 45 -8.84 6.99 8.38
CA ALA A 45 -8.28 6.83 9.70
C ALA A 45 -6.78 7.19 9.77
N ALA A 46 -6.19 7.75 8.71
CA ALA A 46 -4.82 8.26 8.73
C ALA A 46 -4.71 9.49 9.63
N THR A 47 -3.61 9.56 10.39
CA THR A 47 -3.38 10.61 11.39
C THR A 47 -1.98 11.22 11.35
N GLN A 48 -1.05 10.64 10.54
CA GLN A 48 0.36 11.03 10.56
C GLN A 48 1.02 10.88 9.16
N PRO A 49 0.74 11.79 8.22
CA PRO A 49 -0.33 12.79 8.19
C PRO A 49 -1.69 12.19 7.83
N SER A 50 -2.75 12.94 8.10
CA SER A 50 -4.09 12.60 7.60
C SER A 50 -4.18 12.78 6.08
N ILE A 51 -5.16 12.15 5.46
CA ILE A 51 -5.39 12.33 4.01
C ILE A 51 -5.83 13.76 3.70
N GLU A 52 -6.55 14.39 4.61
CA GLU A 52 -6.98 15.78 4.51
C GLU A 52 -5.78 16.73 4.50
N GLU A 53 -4.78 16.51 5.35
CA GLU A 53 -3.55 17.33 5.35
C GLU A 53 -2.79 17.21 4.03
N ILE A 54 -2.78 16.02 3.41
CA ILE A 54 -2.20 15.82 2.08
C ILE A 54 -3.02 16.55 1.03
N ALA A 55 -4.34 16.34 0.99
CA ALA A 55 -5.25 16.90 -0.01
C ALA A 55 -5.34 18.43 0.08
N LEU A 56 -5.30 19.00 1.29
CA LEU A 56 -5.29 20.44 1.51
C LEU A 56 -3.91 21.07 1.31
N SER A 57 -2.89 20.28 0.97
CA SER A 57 -1.54 20.76 0.68
C SER A 57 -0.91 21.57 1.83
N VAL A 58 -1.21 21.20 3.07
CA VAL A 58 -0.69 21.92 4.26
C VAL A 58 0.67 21.41 4.75
N LEU A 59 1.22 20.41 4.08
CA LEU A 59 2.52 19.82 4.45
C LEU A 59 3.67 20.75 4.06
N PRO A 60 4.58 21.11 5.00
CA PRO A 60 5.63 22.08 4.74
C PRO A 60 6.61 21.62 3.65
N GLY A 61 6.96 22.53 2.74
CA GLY A 61 7.99 22.29 1.72
C GLY A 61 7.57 21.38 0.57
N LEU A 62 6.31 20.98 0.51
CA LEU A 62 5.74 20.26 -0.63
C LEU A 62 4.93 21.21 -1.54
N PRO A 63 4.94 20.96 -2.88
CA PRO A 63 4.01 21.62 -3.77
C PRO A 63 2.57 21.20 -3.46
N PRO A 64 1.57 21.89 -4.01
CA PRO A 64 0.18 21.44 -3.94
C PRO A 64 0.01 19.99 -4.39
N VAL A 65 -0.89 19.28 -3.76
CA VAL A 65 -1.20 17.88 -4.09
C VAL A 65 -2.66 17.79 -4.53
N ALA A 66 -2.92 17.23 -5.71
CA ALA A 66 -4.26 17.00 -6.23
C ALA A 66 -4.56 15.50 -6.19
N VAL A 67 -5.47 15.09 -5.33
CA VAL A 67 -5.82 13.68 -5.15
C VAL A 67 -7.08 13.36 -5.96
N HIS A 68 -6.93 12.51 -6.97
CA HIS A 68 -8.01 11.97 -7.79
C HIS A 68 -8.33 10.57 -7.29
N TRP A 69 -9.10 10.53 -6.25
CA TRP A 69 -9.47 9.32 -5.53
C TRP A 69 -10.93 8.99 -5.78
N PRO A 70 -11.30 7.75 -6.15
CA PRO A 70 -12.67 7.40 -6.50
C PRO A 70 -13.73 7.77 -5.45
N LEU A 71 -13.36 7.74 -4.17
CA LEU A 71 -14.28 8.14 -3.08
C LEU A 71 -14.49 9.66 -2.99
N ILE A 72 -13.49 10.46 -3.44
CA ILE A 72 -13.59 11.93 -3.48
C ILE A 72 -14.30 12.35 -4.76
N ASP A 73 -13.94 11.75 -5.88
CA ASP A 73 -14.46 12.07 -7.21
C ASP A 73 -15.72 11.27 -7.57
N PHE A 74 -16.29 10.57 -6.60
CA PHE A 74 -17.43 9.66 -6.79
C PHE A 74 -18.63 10.31 -7.50
N GLU A 75 -18.91 11.57 -7.22
CA GLU A 75 -20.01 12.30 -7.84
C GLU A 75 -19.66 12.88 -9.20
N CYS A 76 -18.37 12.85 -9.60
CA CYS A 76 -17.88 13.39 -10.85
C CYS A 76 -17.85 12.29 -11.94
N GLY A 77 -19.03 11.87 -12.38
CA GLY A 77 -19.17 10.91 -13.46
C GLY A 77 -19.03 11.54 -14.86
N PRO A 78 -19.09 10.72 -15.92
CA PRO A 78 -18.90 11.18 -17.31
C PRO A 78 -19.83 12.30 -17.76
N VAL A 79 -20.99 12.46 -17.12
CA VAL A 79 -21.96 13.51 -17.41
C VAL A 79 -21.49 14.91 -16.97
N GLN A 80 -20.49 15.01 -16.11
CA GLN A 80 -19.90 16.28 -15.65
C GLN A 80 -18.89 16.88 -16.62
N GLY A 81 -18.69 16.27 -17.79
CA GLY A 81 -17.79 16.77 -18.82
C GLY A 81 -16.32 16.74 -18.38
N ALA A 82 -15.60 17.85 -18.49
CA ALA A 82 -14.16 17.92 -18.20
C ALA A 82 -13.80 17.72 -16.73
N ASP A 83 -14.74 17.82 -15.81
CA ASP A 83 -14.53 17.64 -14.39
C ASP A 83 -14.82 16.21 -13.90
N ASN A 84 -15.13 15.30 -14.83
CA ASN A 84 -15.36 13.90 -14.47
C ASN A 84 -14.06 13.18 -14.06
N PHE A 85 -14.19 12.19 -13.18
CA PHE A 85 -13.09 11.42 -12.67
C PHE A 85 -12.21 10.77 -13.77
N ILE A 86 -12.83 10.21 -14.80
CA ILE A 86 -12.12 9.51 -15.88
C ILE A 86 -11.25 10.45 -16.71
N GLU A 87 -11.66 11.71 -16.84
CA GLU A 87 -10.89 12.70 -17.61
C GLU A 87 -9.48 12.93 -17.02
N TRP A 88 -9.32 12.79 -15.69
CA TRP A 88 -7.99 12.89 -15.07
C TRP A 88 -7.05 11.78 -15.51
N PHE A 89 -7.56 10.59 -15.76
CA PHE A 89 -6.78 9.47 -16.30
C PHE A 89 -6.34 9.74 -17.73
N PHE A 90 -7.24 10.27 -18.56
CA PHE A 90 -6.89 10.70 -19.92
C PHE A 90 -5.90 11.86 -19.92
N LYS A 91 -6.02 12.83 -19.01
CA LYS A 91 -5.01 13.88 -18.83
C LYS A 91 -3.64 13.33 -18.47
N GLY A 92 -3.59 12.34 -17.58
CA GLY A 92 -2.36 11.61 -17.25
C GLY A 92 -1.77 10.89 -18.46
N GLU A 93 -2.60 10.23 -19.25
CA GLU A 93 -2.21 9.57 -20.49
C GLU A 93 -1.66 10.57 -21.51
N ARG A 94 -2.27 11.72 -21.65
CA ARG A 94 -1.80 12.78 -22.58
C ARG A 94 -0.59 13.57 -22.05
N GLY A 95 -0.21 13.36 -20.77
CA GLY A 95 0.90 14.09 -20.12
C GLY A 95 0.55 15.51 -19.70
N GLU A 96 -0.73 15.84 -19.56
CA GLU A 96 -1.23 17.15 -19.15
C GLU A 96 -1.09 17.41 -17.64
N ILE A 97 -0.94 16.35 -16.85
CA ILE A 97 -0.81 16.38 -15.38
C ILE A 97 0.49 15.73 -14.91
N ASP A 98 1.60 16.16 -15.44
CA ASP A 98 2.94 15.70 -15.04
C ASP A 98 3.57 16.68 -14.03
N PRO A 99 4.04 16.25 -12.84
CA PRO A 99 4.16 14.84 -12.37
C PRO A 99 2.89 14.27 -11.72
N PHE A 100 2.73 12.93 -11.80
CA PHE A 100 1.72 12.22 -11.05
C PHE A 100 2.23 10.90 -10.45
N VAL A 101 1.66 10.51 -9.33
CA VAL A 101 1.84 9.19 -8.69
C VAL A 101 0.62 8.33 -9.04
N LEU A 102 0.87 7.11 -9.50
CA LEU A 102 -0.18 6.14 -9.77
C LEU A 102 -0.32 5.20 -8.58
N VAL A 103 -1.45 5.23 -7.90
CA VAL A 103 -1.80 4.34 -6.80
C VAL A 103 -2.74 3.27 -7.31
N ILE A 104 -2.41 2.01 -7.04
CA ILE A 104 -3.21 0.86 -7.46
C ILE A 104 -3.66 0.11 -6.21
N GLU A 105 -4.97 -0.03 -6.06
CA GLU A 105 -5.65 -0.81 -5.03
C GLU A 105 -6.35 -2.01 -5.67
N GLY A 106 -6.23 -3.17 -5.02
CA GLY A 106 -6.79 -4.41 -5.53
C GLY A 106 -5.85 -5.16 -6.48
N SER A 107 -6.13 -6.45 -6.69
CA SER A 107 -5.34 -7.30 -7.59
C SER A 107 -5.72 -7.10 -9.06
N ILE A 108 -4.75 -7.32 -9.94
CA ILE A 108 -4.91 -7.18 -11.38
C ILE A 108 -5.34 -8.53 -11.95
N PRO A 109 -6.50 -8.63 -12.61
CA PRO A 109 -6.92 -9.87 -13.26
C PRO A 109 -6.13 -10.13 -14.54
N ASN A 110 -6.07 -11.38 -14.95
CA ASN A 110 -5.58 -11.75 -16.28
C ASN A 110 -6.74 -11.71 -17.28
N GLU A 111 -6.87 -10.62 -18.01
CA GLU A 111 -7.92 -10.45 -19.00
C GLU A 111 -7.83 -11.46 -20.17
N ALA A 112 -6.61 -11.98 -20.45
CA ALA A 112 -6.41 -12.92 -21.56
C ALA A 112 -7.06 -14.29 -21.35
N ILE A 113 -7.37 -14.66 -20.11
CA ILE A 113 -8.07 -15.93 -19.82
C ILE A 113 -9.59 -15.78 -19.79
N LYS A 114 -10.11 -14.57 -19.95
CA LYS A 114 -11.56 -14.31 -20.04
C LYS A 114 -12.06 -14.76 -21.41
N PRO A 115 -13.00 -15.69 -21.47
CA PRO A 115 -13.49 -16.20 -22.78
C PRO A 115 -14.31 -15.16 -23.54
N GLU A 116 -15.05 -14.31 -22.83
CA GLU A 116 -15.90 -13.26 -23.41
C GLU A 116 -15.93 -12.05 -22.46
N GLY A 117 -15.87 -10.84 -23.02
CA GLY A 117 -15.86 -9.59 -22.26
C GLY A 117 -14.57 -9.38 -21.48
N TYR A 118 -14.65 -8.80 -20.28
CA TYR A 118 -13.53 -8.46 -19.41
C TYR A 118 -13.88 -8.74 -17.95
N TRP A 119 -12.85 -8.82 -17.09
CA TRP A 119 -13.04 -9.02 -15.64
C TRP A 119 -13.40 -7.74 -14.93
N CYS A 120 -12.63 -6.68 -15.16
CA CYS A 120 -12.87 -5.37 -14.56
C CYS A 120 -12.26 -4.24 -15.40
N GLY A 121 -12.83 -3.05 -15.24
CA GLY A 121 -12.41 -1.84 -15.94
C GLY A 121 -13.34 -0.69 -15.60
N PHE A 122 -13.00 0.49 -16.05
CA PHE A 122 -13.81 1.70 -15.91
C PHE A 122 -13.57 2.63 -17.08
N GLY A 123 -14.61 3.35 -17.47
CA GLY A 123 -14.58 4.27 -18.60
C GLY A 123 -14.53 3.55 -19.95
N ASP A 124 -14.82 4.32 -21.00
CA ASP A 124 -14.81 3.86 -22.37
C ASP A 124 -13.73 4.61 -23.16
N ASN A 125 -13.09 3.91 -24.06
CA ASN A 125 -12.17 4.50 -25.04
C ASN A 125 -12.97 5.45 -25.94
N PRO A 126 -12.66 6.75 -25.96
CA PRO A 126 -13.44 7.73 -26.73
C PRO A 126 -13.38 7.53 -28.26
N GLU A 127 -12.37 6.82 -28.77
CA GLU A 127 -12.22 6.56 -30.19
C GLU A 127 -12.98 5.33 -30.64
N THR A 128 -13.03 4.29 -29.80
CA THR A 128 -13.60 2.99 -30.16
C THR A 128 -14.96 2.71 -29.50
N GLY A 129 -15.29 3.47 -28.44
CA GLY A 129 -16.48 3.20 -27.60
C GLY A 129 -16.41 1.88 -26.83
N GLN A 130 -15.23 1.27 -26.72
CA GLN A 130 -15.04 0.03 -25.98
C GLN A 130 -14.63 0.33 -24.54
N PRO A 131 -15.07 -0.48 -23.57
CA PRO A 131 -14.63 -0.37 -22.19
C PRO A 131 -13.11 -0.48 -22.08
N ILE A 132 -12.52 0.32 -21.19
CA ILE A 132 -11.09 0.27 -20.86
C ILE A 132 -10.91 -0.60 -19.63
N THR A 133 -10.12 -1.66 -19.76
CA THR A 133 -9.83 -2.54 -18.61
C THR A 133 -8.89 -1.90 -17.62
N THR A 134 -8.90 -2.37 -16.37
CA THR A 134 -7.97 -1.91 -15.34
C THR A 134 -6.52 -2.16 -15.74
N SER A 135 -6.23 -3.32 -16.34
CA SER A 135 -4.89 -3.63 -16.86
C SER A 135 -4.47 -2.66 -17.96
N GLU A 136 -5.38 -2.30 -18.86
CA GLU A 136 -5.12 -1.32 -19.90
C GLU A 136 -4.84 0.08 -19.34
N TRP A 137 -5.55 0.52 -18.31
CA TRP A 137 -5.24 1.77 -17.60
C TRP A 137 -3.85 1.75 -16.98
N ILE A 138 -3.46 0.65 -16.37
CA ILE A 138 -2.12 0.49 -15.79
C ILE A 138 -1.06 0.59 -16.90
N ASP A 139 -1.26 -0.08 -18.03
CA ASP A 139 -0.34 -0.06 -19.17
C ASP A 139 -0.17 1.35 -19.76
N ARG A 140 -1.24 2.12 -19.84
CA ARG A 140 -1.24 3.49 -20.36
C ARG A 140 -0.55 4.48 -19.42
N LEU A 141 -0.70 4.32 -18.11
CA LEU A 141 -0.33 5.30 -17.09
C LEU A 141 1.00 4.98 -16.39
N ALA A 142 1.28 3.71 -16.06
CA ALA A 142 2.47 3.36 -15.31
C ALA A 142 3.79 3.86 -15.94
N PRO A 143 4.01 3.75 -17.27
CA PRO A 143 5.23 4.26 -17.88
C PRO A 143 5.41 5.78 -17.78
N LYS A 144 4.32 6.52 -17.57
CA LYS A 144 4.30 7.99 -17.46
C LYS A 144 4.31 8.50 -16.03
N ALA A 145 4.01 7.64 -15.08
CA ALA A 145 3.97 7.97 -13.68
C ALA A 145 5.36 8.29 -13.11
N LEU A 146 5.41 9.25 -12.18
CA LEU A 146 6.59 9.52 -11.37
C LEU A 146 6.93 8.31 -10.48
N ALA A 147 5.91 7.72 -9.88
CA ALA A 147 6.00 6.51 -9.07
C ALA A 147 4.72 5.68 -9.20
N VAL A 148 4.85 4.36 -8.99
CA VAL A 148 3.71 3.42 -8.89
C VAL A 148 3.70 2.84 -7.50
N VAL A 149 2.57 2.97 -6.80
CA VAL A 149 2.37 2.46 -5.45
C VAL A 149 1.27 1.40 -5.46
N ALA A 150 1.63 0.19 -5.05
CA ALA A 150 0.70 -0.93 -4.88
C ALA A 150 0.25 -0.98 -3.41
N ILE A 151 -0.98 -0.55 -3.13
CA ILE A 151 -1.51 -0.53 -1.77
C ILE A 151 -2.40 -1.73 -1.50
N GLY A 152 -2.29 -2.22 -0.27
CA GLY A 152 -2.92 -3.46 0.13
C GLY A 152 -2.21 -4.70 -0.42
N THR A 153 -2.45 -5.84 0.22
CA THR A 153 -1.82 -7.09 -0.18
C THR A 153 -2.33 -7.61 -1.52
N CYS A 154 -3.54 -7.22 -1.92
CA CYS A 154 -4.09 -7.56 -3.23
C CYS A 154 -3.28 -6.92 -4.35
N ALA A 155 -3.03 -5.61 -4.29
CA ALA A 155 -2.19 -4.93 -5.28
C ALA A 155 -0.72 -5.31 -5.16
N ALA A 156 -0.21 -5.52 -3.94
CA ALA A 156 1.19 -5.87 -3.74
C ALA A 156 1.53 -7.29 -4.24
N TYR A 157 0.69 -8.29 -3.95
CA TYR A 157 1.03 -9.70 -4.12
C TYR A 157 -0.12 -10.59 -4.61
N GLY A 158 -1.23 -10.02 -5.07
CA GLY A 158 -2.43 -10.75 -5.50
C GLY A 158 -3.43 -11.03 -4.39
N GLY A 159 -2.98 -11.21 -3.14
CA GLY A 159 -3.82 -11.36 -1.95
C GLY A 159 -4.86 -12.47 -2.04
N ILE A 160 -6.07 -12.19 -1.52
CA ILE A 160 -7.16 -13.17 -1.46
C ILE A 160 -7.60 -13.64 -2.85
N HIS A 161 -7.60 -12.77 -3.84
CA HIS A 161 -8.02 -13.12 -5.20
C HIS A 161 -7.07 -14.09 -5.91
N ALA A 162 -5.77 -14.08 -5.49
CA ALA A 162 -4.75 -14.97 -6.02
C ALA A 162 -4.58 -16.28 -5.22
N MET A 163 -5.52 -16.60 -4.33
CA MET A 163 -5.56 -17.89 -3.61
C MET A 163 -5.56 -19.08 -4.56
N GLU A 164 -5.22 -20.25 -4.03
CA GLU A 164 -5.26 -21.51 -4.77
C GLU A 164 -6.58 -21.67 -5.54
N GLY A 165 -6.46 -21.99 -6.83
CA GLY A 165 -7.57 -22.01 -7.78
C GLY A 165 -7.70 -20.76 -8.64
N ASN A 166 -7.41 -19.59 -8.15
CA ASN A 166 -7.30 -18.29 -8.83
C ASN A 166 -8.04 -18.21 -10.20
N PRO A 167 -9.37 -18.17 -10.23
CA PRO A 167 -10.14 -18.29 -11.47
C PRO A 167 -9.99 -17.07 -12.40
N THR A 168 -9.56 -15.94 -11.89
CA THR A 168 -9.36 -14.71 -12.64
C THR A 168 -7.91 -14.49 -13.08
N GLY A 169 -6.99 -15.39 -12.68
CA GLY A 169 -5.57 -15.18 -12.88
C GLY A 169 -5.05 -13.91 -12.18
N ALA A 170 -5.67 -13.56 -11.05
CA ALA A 170 -5.34 -12.35 -10.29
C ALA A 170 -3.89 -12.35 -9.82
N MET A 171 -3.24 -11.19 -9.89
CA MET A 171 -1.82 -11.01 -9.56
C MET A 171 -1.57 -9.63 -8.92
N GLY A 172 -0.41 -9.48 -8.30
CA GLY A 172 0.06 -8.20 -7.82
C GLY A 172 0.64 -7.32 -8.93
N VAL A 173 0.80 -6.04 -8.66
CA VAL A 173 1.42 -5.06 -9.59
C VAL A 173 2.85 -5.47 -9.99
N PRO A 174 3.71 -5.95 -9.05
CA PRO A 174 5.03 -6.44 -9.43
C PRO A 174 5.00 -7.68 -10.33
N ASP A 175 4.00 -8.53 -10.20
CA ASP A 175 3.83 -9.69 -11.07
C ASP A 175 3.36 -9.29 -12.46
N TYR A 176 2.57 -8.22 -12.55
CA TYR A 176 2.04 -7.70 -13.79
C TYR A 176 3.07 -6.89 -14.58
N LEU A 177 3.67 -5.86 -13.96
CA LEU A 177 4.65 -4.99 -14.61
C LEU A 177 6.06 -5.60 -14.66
N GLY A 178 6.40 -6.47 -13.71
CA GLY A 178 7.73 -7.02 -13.50
C GLY A 178 8.36 -6.53 -12.20
N TRP A 179 9.07 -7.42 -11.49
CA TRP A 179 9.71 -7.10 -10.20
C TRP A 179 10.89 -6.13 -10.32
N ASP A 180 11.49 -6.05 -11.51
CA ASP A 180 12.60 -5.12 -11.82
C ASP A 180 12.10 -3.84 -12.49
N TRP A 181 10.78 -3.68 -12.64
CA TRP A 181 10.20 -2.52 -13.28
C TRP A 181 10.49 -1.24 -12.49
N LYS A 182 10.69 -0.15 -13.22
CA LYS A 182 10.93 1.19 -12.65
C LYS A 182 10.14 2.24 -13.42
N SER A 183 9.66 3.24 -12.70
CA SER A 183 9.01 4.40 -13.27
C SER A 183 9.96 5.25 -14.12
N LYS A 184 9.43 6.27 -14.80
CA LYS A 184 10.24 7.26 -15.55
C LYS A 184 11.30 7.97 -14.67
N ALA A 185 11.07 8.05 -13.36
CA ALA A 185 12.02 8.62 -12.39
C ALA A 185 12.99 7.59 -11.81
N GLY A 186 12.99 6.35 -12.31
CA GLY A 186 13.83 5.27 -11.84
C GLY A 186 13.39 4.68 -10.50
N ILE A 187 12.20 5.02 -10.01
CA ILE A 187 11.66 4.51 -8.74
C ILE A 187 11.06 3.13 -8.98
N PRO A 188 11.46 2.09 -8.21
CA PRO A 188 10.80 0.79 -8.26
C PRO A 188 9.33 0.89 -7.86
N ILE A 189 8.53 -0.14 -8.14
CA ILE A 189 7.19 -0.26 -7.56
C ILE A 189 7.31 -0.24 -6.04
N VAL A 190 6.47 0.54 -5.37
CA VAL A 190 6.44 0.62 -3.91
C VAL A 190 5.23 -0.14 -3.39
N CYS A 191 5.46 -1.24 -2.68
CA CYS A 191 4.41 -2.07 -2.10
C CYS A 191 4.16 -1.68 -0.64
N VAL A 192 2.92 -1.33 -0.32
CA VAL A 192 2.46 -1.06 1.05
C VAL A 192 1.38 -2.11 1.40
N PRO A 193 1.79 -3.35 1.75
CA PRO A 193 0.83 -4.41 1.99
C PRO A 193 0.11 -4.27 3.34
N GLY A 194 -1.08 -4.86 3.38
CA GLY A 194 -2.01 -4.97 4.50
C GLY A 194 -3.34 -5.48 3.97
N CYS A 195 -4.24 -5.92 4.84
CA CYS A 195 -5.58 -6.38 4.44
C CYS A 195 -6.60 -6.00 5.52
N PRO A 196 -7.00 -4.69 5.52
CA PRO A 196 -6.48 -3.56 4.75
C PRO A 196 -5.12 -3.04 5.26
N ILE A 197 -4.56 -2.04 4.57
CA ILE A 197 -3.34 -1.35 4.99
C ILE A 197 -3.53 -0.65 6.34
N GLN A 198 -2.43 -0.49 7.06
CA GLN A 198 -2.40 0.50 8.14
C GLN A 198 -2.29 1.90 7.49
N PRO A 199 -3.25 2.81 7.74
CA PRO A 199 -3.39 4.03 6.95
C PRO A 199 -2.18 4.96 7.00
N ASP A 200 -1.57 5.15 8.19
CA ASP A 200 -0.37 5.99 8.32
C ASP A 200 0.85 5.39 7.59
N ASN A 201 0.89 4.08 7.38
CA ASN A 201 1.95 3.47 6.57
C ASN A 201 1.89 3.94 5.13
N PHE A 202 0.69 4.10 4.59
CA PHE A 202 0.53 4.63 3.24
C PHE A 202 0.78 6.14 3.19
N SER A 203 0.14 6.93 4.07
CA SER A 203 0.29 8.39 4.04
C SER A 203 1.75 8.82 4.22
N GLU A 204 2.48 8.16 5.14
CA GLU A 204 3.93 8.37 5.34
C GLU A 204 4.75 7.98 4.10
N THR A 205 4.41 6.85 3.46
CA THR A 205 5.08 6.41 2.22
C THR A 205 4.82 7.39 1.08
N LEU A 206 3.59 7.83 0.91
CA LEU A 206 3.23 8.82 -0.11
C LEU A 206 4.00 10.12 0.11
N VAL A 207 3.99 10.66 1.31
CA VAL A 207 4.72 11.89 1.65
C VAL A 207 6.22 11.73 1.43
N TYR A 208 6.80 10.57 1.75
CA TYR A 208 8.20 10.30 1.43
C TYR A 208 8.47 10.40 -0.08
N LEU A 209 7.61 9.82 -0.90
CA LEU A 209 7.72 9.89 -2.37
C LEU A 209 7.56 11.32 -2.90
N LEU A 210 6.68 12.12 -2.29
CA LEU A 210 6.53 13.54 -2.63
C LEU A 210 7.80 14.34 -2.29
N TYR A 211 8.41 14.11 -1.12
CA TYR A 211 9.70 14.72 -0.78
C TYR A 211 10.83 14.23 -1.69
N GLN A 212 10.82 12.96 -2.09
CA GLN A 212 11.78 12.45 -3.07
C GLN A 212 11.60 13.11 -4.43
N ALA A 213 10.35 13.31 -4.88
CA ALA A 213 10.04 13.99 -6.15
C ALA A 213 10.57 15.43 -6.19
N THR A 214 10.58 16.12 -5.06
CA THR A 214 11.10 17.48 -4.91
C THR A 214 12.59 17.53 -4.57
N GLY A 215 13.28 16.39 -4.57
CA GLY A 215 14.71 16.31 -4.26
C GLY A 215 15.08 16.48 -2.79
N GLN A 216 14.09 16.48 -1.89
CA GLN A 216 14.27 16.67 -0.44
C GLN A 216 14.51 15.35 0.31
N ALA A 217 14.21 14.21 -0.32
CA ALA A 217 14.48 12.88 0.22
C ALA A 217 15.28 12.04 -0.77
N PRO A 218 16.16 11.12 -0.30
CA PRO A 218 16.86 10.18 -1.17
C PRO A 218 15.91 9.14 -1.76
N MET A 219 16.44 8.26 -2.64
CA MET A 219 15.70 7.12 -3.15
C MET A 219 15.11 6.30 -1.99
N ILE A 220 13.82 5.99 -2.09
CA ILE A 220 13.10 5.23 -1.06
C ILE A 220 13.78 3.87 -0.82
N PRO A 221 14.18 3.56 0.44
CA PRO A 221 14.78 2.26 0.74
C PRO A 221 13.71 1.18 0.84
N LEU A 222 13.81 0.17 -0.01
CA LEU A 222 12.89 -0.96 -0.09
C LEU A 222 13.56 -2.26 0.28
N ASP A 223 12.78 -3.22 0.78
CA ASP A 223 13.23 -4.60 0.97
C ASP A 223 13.06 -5.43 -0.32
N GLU A 224 13.42 -6.72 -0.23
CA GLU A 224 13.32 -7.68 -1.34
C GLU A 224 11.89 -7.91 -1.87
N HIS A 225 10.90 -7.45 -1.14
CA HIS A 225 9.48 -7.51 -1.52
C HIS A 225 8.92 -6.13 -1.89
N LEU A 226 9.81 -5.18 -2.19
CA LEU A 226 9.49 -3.81 -2.60
C LEU A 226 8.71 -2.99 -1.55
N ARG A 227 8.87 -3.34 -0.25
CA ARG A 227 8.21 -2.65 0.87
C ARG A 227 9.17 -1.65 1.51
N PRO A 228 8.68 -0.48 1.96
CA PRO A 228 9.51 0.46 2.73
C PRO A 228 10.16 -0.19 3.95
N LEU A 229 11.49 -0.15 4.03
CA LEU A 229 12.27 -0.84 5.07
C LEU A 229 11.91 -0.39 6.48
N TRP A 230 11.62 0.91 6.68
CA TRP A 230 11.28 1.43 8.00
C TRP A 230 9.91 0.95 8.52
N LEU A 231 9.01 0.53 7.60
CA LEU A 231 7.68 0.02 7.95
C LEU A 231 7.68 -1.50 8.14
N PHE A 232 8.46 -2.21 7.31
CA PHE A 232 8.44 -3.68 7.24
C PHE A 232 9.77 -4.34 7.57
N GLY A 233 10.70 -3.61 8.17
CA GLY A 233 12.01 -4.16 8.59
C GLY A 233 11.96 -5.03 9.84
N SER A 234 10.96 -4.83 10.73
CA SER A 234 10.81 -5.56 11.99
C SER A 234 9.63 -6.53 11.94
N THR A 235 9.71 -7.57 12.80
CA THR A 235 8.60 -8.52 12.92
C THR A 235 7.48 -7.98 13.81
N VAL A 236 6.27 -8.49 13.63
CA VAL A 236 5.11 -8.23 14.51
C VAL A 236 5.46 -8.52 15.96
N HIS A 237 6.21 -9.61 16.20
CA HIS A 237 6.65 -10.00 17.54
C HIS A 237 7.49 -8.92 18.24
N GLU A 238 8.38 -8.24 17.51
CA GLU A 238 9.24 -7.19 18.06
C GLU A 238 8.46 -5.96 18.57
N GLY A 239 7.28 -5.71 18.03
CA GLY A 239 6.38 -4.64 18.48
C GLY A 239 5.22 -5.10 19.37
N CYS A 240 5.15 -6.39 19.69
CA CYS A 240 4.01 -6.97 20.39
C CYS A 240 4.17 -6.87 21.92
N ASP A 241 3.17 -6.36 22.62
CA ASP A 241 3.14 -6.27 24.09
C ASP A 241 3.21 -7.64 24.78
N ARG A 242 2.89 -8.70 24.02
CA ARG A 242 2.95 -10.08 24.49
C ARG A 242 4.28 -10.77 24.23
N ALA A 243 5.30 -10.06 23.70
CA ALA A 243 6.60 -10.63 23.37
C ALA A 243 7.31 -11.24 24.59
N GLY A 244 7.21 -10.61 25.75
CA GLY A 244 7.77 -11.13 27.01
C GLY A 244 7.23 -12.51 27.39
N TYR A 245 5.97 -12.77 27.14
CA TYR A 245 5.38 -14.11 27.37
C TYR A 245 5.91 -15.16 26.41
N TYR A 246 6.15 -14.76 25.15
CA TYR A 246 6.77 -15.66 24.17
C TYR A 246 8.19 -16.06 24.59
N GLU A 247 9.00 -15.08 25.02
CA GLU A 247 10.38 -15.31 25.47
C GLU A 247 10.44 -16.23 26.72
N GLN A 248 9.40 -16.19 27.55
CA GLN A 248 9.25 -17.04 28.74
C GLN A 248 8.60 -18.38 28.44
N GLY A 249 8.16 -18.65 27.21
CA GLY A 249 7.44 -19.86 26.83
C GLY A 249 6.02 -19.93 27.41
N GLN A 250 5.43 -18.78 27.75
CA GLN A 250 4.06 -18.69 28.28
C GLN A 250 3.07 -18.39 27.16
N PHE A 251 2.30 -19.39 26.79
CA PHE A 251 1.38 -19.32 25.67
C PHE A 251 -0.07 -19.32 26.13
N ALA A 252 -0.90 -18.58 25.42
CA ALA A 252 -2.35 -18.59 25.57
C ALA A 252 -2.93 -19.89 25.04
N THR A 253 -3.96 -20.37 25.73
CA THR A 253 -4.80 -21.51 25.29
C THR A 253 -6.20 -21.03 24.91
N THR A 254 -6.54 -19.79 25.26
CA THR A 254 -7.82 -19.12 24.99
C THR A 254 -7.55 -17.66 24.68
N TYR A 255 -8.44 -17.02 23.91
CA TYR A 255 -8.24 -15.64 23.42
C TYR A 255 -8.37 -14.56 24.52
N ASP A 256 -8.99 -14.86 25.64
CA ASP A 256 -9.10 -13.99 26.84
C ASP A 256 -7.80 -13.94 27.66
N SER A 257 -6.84 -14.79 27.34
CA SER A 257 -5.56 -14.84 28.04
C SER A 257 -4.64 -13.69 27.61
N PRO A 258 -3.93 -13.02 28.53
CA PRO A 258 -2.93 -12.00 28.20
C PRO A 258 -1.64 -12.57 27.61
N LYS A 259 -1.44 -13.91 27.64
CA LYS A 259 -0.23 -14.59 27.20
C LYS A 259 -0.07 -14.55 25.69
N CYS A 260 1.11 -15.01 25.19
CA CYS A 260 1.41 -15.04 23.76
C CYS A 260 0.44 -15.95 22.99
N LEU A 261 -0.09 -15.45 21.88
CA LEU A 261 -1.12 -16.10 21.06
C LEU A 261 -0.56 -17.11 20.04
N VAL A 262 0.74 -17.44 20.08
CA VAL A 262 1.36 -18.31 19.05
C VAL A 262 0.68 -19.68 18.95
N LYS A 263 0.23 -20.25 20.07
CA LYS A 263 -0.50 -21.52 20.08
C LYS A 263 -1.94 -21.43 19.56
N LEU A 264 -2.45 -20.23 19.43
CA LEU A 264 -3.77 -19.94 18.85
C LEU A 264 -3.69 -19.55 17.38
N GLY A 265 -2.53 -19.73 16.74
CA GLY A 265 -2.36 -19.47 15.32
C GLY A 265 -1.68 -18.14 14.97
N CYS A 266 -1.04 -17.46 15.92
CA CYS A 266 -0.38 -16.20 15.65
C CYS A 266 0.96 -16.39 14.90
N TRP A 267 1.09 -15.78 13.74
CA TRP A 267 2.29 -15.78 12.90
C TRP A 267 3.26 -14.62 13.21
N GLY A 268 2.98 -13.84 14.25
CA GLY A 268 3.75 -12.65 14.63
C GLY A 268 5.27 -12.82 14.67
N PRO A 269 5.83 -13.96 15.13
CA PRO A 269 7.28 -14.15 15.18
C PRO A 269 8.02 -14.13 13.84
N VAL A 270 7.31 -14.33 12.72
CA VAL A 270 7.94 -14.43 11.39
C VAL A 270 7.40 -13.40 10.39
N VAL A 271 6.31 -12.72 10.71
CA VAL A 271 5.67 -11.74 9.83
C VAL A 271 6.26 -10.37 10.07
N LYS A 272 6.71 -9.70 9.00
CA LYS A 272 7.23 -8.34 9.04
C LYS A 272 6.08 -7.34 8.92
N CYS A 273 5.85 -6.55 9.97
CA CYS A 273 4.80 -5.53 10.03
C CYS A 273 4.99 -4.66 11.27
N ASN A 274 4.76 -3.36 11.15
CA ASN A 274 4.93 -2.40 12.24
C ASN A 274 3.64 -2.14 13.04
N VAL A 275 2.51 -2.70 12.64
CA VAL A 275 1.18 -2.42 13.23
C VAL A 275 1.14 -2.58 14.75
N PRO A 276 1.70 -3.61 15.38
CA PRO A 276 1.69 -3.71 16.83
C PRO A 276 2.46 -2.59 17.54
N LYS A 277 3.50 -2.04 16.90
CA LYS A 277 4.30 -0.94 17.43
C LYS A 277 3.66 0.43 17.15
N ARG A 278 3.11 0.61 15.94
CA ARG A 278 2.51 1.87 15.49
C ARG A 278 1.09 2.04 16.02
N GLY A 279 0.31 0.95 16.06
CA GLY A 279 -1.13 0.99 16.29
C GLY A 279 -1.92 1.46 15.07
N TRP A 280 -3.20 1.66 15.26
CA TRP A 280 -4.14 2.30 14.34
C TRP A 280 -4.60 3.61 14.98
N MET A 281 -5.13 4.56 14.17
CA MET A 281 -5.78 5.78 14.67
C MET A 281 -4.98 6.42 15.83
N ASN A 282 -3.78 6.88 15.53
CA ASN A 282 -2.90 7.51 16.52
C ASN A 282 -2.49 6.60 17.71
N GLY A 283 -2.15 5.36 17.40
CA GLY A 283 -1.57 4.44 18.39
C GLY A 283 -2.59 3.58 19.16
N ILE A 284 -3.84 3.54 18.72
CA ILE A 284 -4.86 2.69 19.36
C ILE A 284 -4.81 1.27 18.80
N GLY A 285 -4.28 0.34 19.59
CA GLY A 285 -4.33 -1.08 19.29
C GLY A 285 -3.42 -1.53 18.14
N GLY A 286 -3.64 -2.73 17.72
CA GLY A 286 -2.87 -3.46 16.69
C GLY A 286 -2.97 -4.95 16.93
N CYS A 287 -3.29 -5.75 15.94
CA CYS A 287 -3.59 -7.19 16.00
C CYS A 287 -3.34 -7.92 17.35
N PRO A 288 -2.10 -8.34 17.72
CA PRO A 288 -1.89 -9.08 18.97
C PRO A 288 -2.17 -8.23 20.22
N ASN A 289 -1.95 -6.93 20.19
CA ASN A 289 -2.09 -6.05 21.35
C ASN A 289 -3.56 -5.92 21.78
N VAL A 290 -4.49 -6.07 20.82
CA VAL A 290 -5.95 -6.08 21.10
C VAL A 290 -6.54 -7.49 21.16
N GLY A 291 -5.70 -8.53 21.20
CA GLY A 291 -6.15 -9.92 21.35
C GLY A 291 -6.37 -10.69 20.07
N GLY A 292 -6.13 -10.10 18.90
CA GLY A 292 -6.16 -10.77 17.59
C GLY A 292 -4.84 -11.47 17.28
N ILE A 293 -4.89 -12.61 16.63
CA ILE A 293 -3.67 -13.24 16.09
C ILE A 293 -3.16 -12.50 14.87
N CYS A 294 -1.84 -12.55 14.63
CA CYS A 294 -1.29 -12.15 13.36
C CYS A 294 -1.53 -13.26 12.33
N ILE A 295 -2.20 -12.94 11.23
CA ILE A 295 -2.53 -13.87 10.14
C ILE A 295 -1.60 -13.75 8.93
N GLY A 296 -0.57 -12.92 9.00
CA GLY A 296 0.42 -12.78 7.92
C GLY A 296 0.00 -11.89 6.77
N CYS A 297 -0.98 -11.01 6.95
CA CYS A 297 -1.60 -10.25 5.87
C CYS A 297 -0.66 -9.29 5.10
N THR A 298 0.52 -8.98 5.61
CA THR A 298 1.52 -8.12 4.95
C THR A 298 2.59 -8.90 4.17
N MET A 299 2.46 -10.23 4.11
CA MET A 299 3.50 -11.10 3.53
C MET A 299 3.12 -11.63 2.16
N PRO A 300 4.09 -11.81 1.26
CA PRO A 300 3.86 -12.52 0.00
C PRO A 300 3.32 -13.94 0.24
N GLY A 301 2.33 -14.33 -0.56
CA GLY A 301 1.66 -15.62 -0.47
C GLY A 301 0.55 -15.68 0.61
N PHE A 302 0.19 -14.53 1.19
CA PHE A 302 -1.05 -14.43 1.96
C PHE A 302 -2.25 -14.56 1.00
N PRO A 303 -3.33 -15.32 1.36
CA PRO A 303 -3.46 -16.03 2.64
C PRO A 303 -2.94 -17.48 2.64
N ASP A 304 -2.70 -18.12 1.51
CA ASP A 304 -2.43 -19.56 1.37
C ASP A 304 -1.31 -20.09 2.26
N LYS A 305 -0.22 -19.32 2.40
CA LYS A 305 0.92 -19.72 3.23
C LYS A 305 0.61 -19.77 4.73
N PHE A 306 -0.46 -19.08 5.16
CA PHE A 306 -0.81 -18.86 6.55
C PHE A 306 -2.08 -19.61 6.96
N MET A 307 -2.75 -20.21 6.00
CA MET A 307 -3.94 -21.02 6.24
C MET A 307 -3.57 -22.47 6.65
N PRO A 308 -4.46 -23.15 7.44
CA PRO A 308 -5.66 -22.59 8.02
C PRO A 308 -5.35 -21.60 9.15
N PHE A 309 -6.09 -20.50 9.23
CA PHE A 309 -5.99 -19.55 10.32
C PHE A 309 -6.45 -20.21 11.63
N MET A 310 -5.91 -19.73 12.77
CA MET A 310 -6.18 -20.25 14.12
C MET A 310 -5.59 -21.64 14.41
N ASP A 311 -4.85 -22.22 13.49
CA ASP A 311 -4.05 -23.41 13.75
C ASP A 311 -2.64 -23.03 14.23
N GLU A 312 -2.10 -23.82 15.15
CA GLU A 312 -0.76 -23.58 15.67
C GLU A 312 0.29 -23.61 14.54
N PRO A 313 1.09 -22.54 14.35
CA PRO A 313 2.10 -22.52 13.29
C PRO A 313 3.11 -23.66 13.44
N PRO A 314 3.75 -24.11 12.35
CA PRO A 314 4.78 -25.12 12.40
C PRO A 314 5.87 -24.79 13.42
N GLY A 315 6.15 -25.71 14.34
CA GLY A 315 7.09 -25.53 15.45
C GLY A 315 6.46 -25.07 16.77
N GLY A 316 5.18 -24.69 16.79
CA GLY A 316 4.45 -24.34 18.02
C GLY A 316 4.15 -25.54 18.94
N LYS A 317 4.17 -26.76 18.40
CA LYS A 317 3.85 -28.00 19.15
C LYS A 317 4.94 -28.50 20.11
N VAL A 318 5.98 -27.73 20.34
CA VAL A 318 7.07 -28.12 21.24
C VAL A 318 6.66 -27.84 22.69
N SER A 319 6.73 -28.88 23.53
CA SER A 319 6.33 -28.88 24.94
C SER A 319 6.94 -27.75 25.77
N SER A 320 6.16 -27.17 26.65
CA SER A 320 6.49 -26.06 27.55
C SER A 320 7.59 -26.36 28.61
N THR A 321 8.05 -27.61 28.72
CA THR A 321 9.09 -28.02 29.66
C THR A 321 10.52 -27.67 29.25
N ALA A 322 10.73 -27.21 28.00
CA ALA A 322 12.03 -26.78 27.45
C ALA A 322 12.13 -25.26 27.28
N SER A 323 11.47 -24.46 28.13
CA SER A 323 11.22 -23.04 27.85
C SER A 323 12.46 -22.14 27.66
N SER A 324 13.58 -22.38 28.35
CA SER A 324 14.81 -21.59 28.17
C SER A 324 15.62 -22.01 26.94
N ALA A 325 15.63 -23.29 26.59
CA ALA A 325 16.20 -23.82 25.36
C ALA A 325 15.28 -23.53 24.16
N TYR A 326 13.98 -23.47 24.39
CA TYR A 326 12.93 -23.18 23.41
C TYR A 326 13.08 -21.75 22.81
N GLY A 327 13.29 -20.72 23.62
CA GLY A 327 13.51 -19.36 23.11
C GLY A 327 14.73 -19.26 22.18
N ALA A 328 15.81 -20.00 22.48
CA ALA A 328 17.00 -20.05 21.61
C ALA A 328 16.75 -20.87 20.33
N VAL A 329 15.99 -21.98 20.44
CA VAL A 329 15.62 -22.82 19.30
C VAL A 329 14.61 -22.09 18.41
N ILE A 330 13.62 -21.39 19.00
CA ILE A 330 12.66 -20.60 18.21
C ILE A 330 13.34 -19.43 17.50
N ARG A 331 14.31 -18.76 18.11
CA ARG A 331 15.08 -17.73 17.39
C ARG A 331 15.80 -18.31 16.16
N ARG A 332 16.33 -19.53 16.24
CA ARG A 332 16.93 -20.22 15.09
C ARG A 332 15.86 -20.67 14.08
N LEU A 333 14.76 -21.26 14.56
CA LEU A 333 13.64 -21.67 13.71
C LEU A 333 12.97 -20.47 13.06
N ARG A 334 12.83 -19.34 13.75
CA ARG A 334 12.34 -18.08 13.20
C ARG A 334 13.12 -17.67 11.94
N ASN A 335 14.44 -17.70 12.01
CA ASN A 335 15.26 -17.32 10.86
C ASN A 335 15.09 -18.30 9.69
N VAL A 336 15.00 -19.60 9.96
CA VAL A 336 14.74 -20.61 8.92
C VAL A 336 13.32 -20.50 8.36
N THR A 337 12.33 -20.27 9.23
CA THR A 337 10.91 -20.12 8.84
C THR A 337 10.69 -18.81 8.08
N ALA A 338 11.33 -17.72 8.52
CA ALA A 338 11.30 -16.46 7.80
C ALA A 338 11.87 -16.63 6.38
N GLN A 339 13.04 -17.26 6.26
CA GLN A 339 13.62 -17.59 4.94
C GLN A 339 12.70 -18.48 4.10
N THR A 340 11.87 -19.32 4.73
CA THR A 340 10.93 -20.19 4.02
C THR A 340 9.66 -19.43 3.62
N LEU A 341 9.17 -18.53 4.49
CA LEU A 341 8.01 -17.67 4.21
C LEU A 341 8.34 -16.57 3.21
N ASP A 342 9.58 -16.08 3.20
CA ASP A 342 10.09 -15.13 2.22
C ASP A 342 10.35 -15.77 0.84
N LYS A 343 10.15 -17.11 0.72
CA LYS A 343 10.20 -17.75 -0.58
C LYS A 343 8.99 -17.35 -1.43
N GLU A 344 9.26 -17.33 -2.70
CA GLU A 344 8.29 -17.06 -3.74
C GLU A 344 6.97 -17.82 -3.53
N PRO A 345 5.81 -17.19 -3.68
CA PRO A 345 4.52 -17.84 -3.55
C PRO A 345 4.40 -19.10 -4.39
N LYS A 346 3.56 -20.06 -3.95
CA LYS A 346 3.41 -21.36 -4.62
C LYS A 346 3.04 -21.21 -6.09
N TRP A 347 2.14 -20.29 -6.41
CA TRP A 347 1.70 -20.00 -7.77
C TRP A 347 2.82 -19.42 -8.66
N ARG A 348 3.79 -18.71 -8.09
CA ARG A 348 4.98 -18.24 -8.78
C ARG A 348 5.97 -19.37 -9.09
N ARG A 349 6.06 -20.36 -8.18
CA ARG A 349 7.01 -21.48 -8.29
C ARG A 349 6.58 -22.55 -9.27
N THR A 350 5.30 -22.69 -9.57
CA THR A 350 4.78 -23.74 -10.45
C THR A 350 5.12 -23.52 -11.92
N GLY A 351 5.73 -22.38 -12.28
CA GLY A 351 6.04 -22.05 -13.66
C GLY A 351 4.82 -21.82 -14.54
N GLU A 352 3.63 -22.05 -14.01
CA GLU A 352 2.40 -21.55 -14.57
C GLU A 352 2.45 -20.04 -14.40
N LYS A 353 3.02 -19.42 -15.39
CA LYS A 353 3.03 -17.97 -15.49
C LYS A 353 1.58 -17.57 -15.64
N LEU A 354 0.93 -17.21 -14.53
CA LEU A 354 -0.34 -16.50 -14.54
C LEU A 354 -0.26 -15.21 -15.38
N THR A 355 0.98 -14.77 -15.64
CA THR A 355 1.32 -13.65 -16.51
C THR A 355 1.47 -14.01 -17.98
N THR A 356 1.30 -15.28 -18.40
CA THR A 356 1.51 -15.69 -19.80
C THR A 356 0.39 -15.31 -20.75
N GLY A 357 -0.47 -14.43 -20.38
CA GLY A 357 -1.55 -14.07 -21.28
C GLY A 357 -1.52 -12.63 -21.74
N TYR A 358 -1.21 -11.69 -20.89
CA TYR A 358 -1.34 -10.30 -21.25
C TYR A 358 -0.06 -9.53 -20.94
N ARG A 359 0.80 -9.42 -21.92
CA ARG A 359 1.64 -8.25 -22.08
C ARG A 359 1.13 -7.50 -23.29
N PRO A 360 0.83 -6.21 -23.15
CA PRO A 360 0.54 -5.38 -24.29
C PRO A 360 1.68 -5.48 -25.32
N PRO A 361 1.37 -5.38 -26.60
CA PRO A 361 2.34 -5.57 -27.68
C PRO A 361 3.41 -4.47 -27.81
N TRP A 362 3.57 -3.63 -26.79
CA TRP A 362 4.63 -2.59 -26.72
C TRP A 362 5.69 -2.85 -25.68
#